data_afe7e11281eaa04d948f4708e4d3d348
#
_entry.id   afe7e11281eaa04d948f4708e4d3d348
#
_cell.length_a   1.000
_cell.length_b   1.000
_cell.length_c   1.000
_cell.angle_alpha   90.00
_cell.angle_beta   90.00
_cell.angle_gamma   90.00
#
_symmetry.space_group_name_H-M   'P 1'
#
loop_
_entity.id
_entity.type
_entity.pdbx_description
1 polymer ?
#
loop_
_entity_poly.entity_id
_entity_poly.type
_entity_poly.pdbx_seq_one_letter_code
_entity_poly.pdbx_strand_id
1 'polypeptide(L)'
;NGLTNIARLQQLYPDSRRDAMAAPSLSIYVEGVGTRDDADDDLIGLAFGIGASGVRAKVQRALQVLLPAALSGLSARWQRPLHGVQLDLFGYSRGAAAARDIANQLQGWDGVRWRQLLQAAGLSCTANFAPSTPVLRFIGLFDTVVAVNGGRAEEQPQLALRSGIARHVVQLTARDEHRQHYALTSVAPPFTEIALPGVHANIGGGYNQLDEGPKLLSRPRRQLLRRPAVADYQIPPLAMLQATTAYAETQADAERWRQQLGVDEKEIWVDVWHQWQQQR
;
A
#
# COMPACT_ATOMS: atom_id res chain seq x y z
N ASN A 1 5.84 12.91 -10.21
CA ASN A 1 5.10 11.64 -10.13
C ASN A 1 3.60 11.94 -10.21
N GLY A 2 2.88 11.19 -11.06
CA GLY A 2 1.44 11.31 -11.19
C GLY A 2 0.70 10.71 -9.98
N LEU A 3 -0.59 11.04 -9.82
CA LEU A 3 -1.43 10.46 -8.78
C LEU A 3 -1.74 8.99 -9.09
N THR A 4 -1.66 8.12 -8.07
CA THR A 4 -2.14 6.73 -8.18
C THR A 4 -3.64 6.69 -8.46
N ASN A 5 -4.13 5.57 -8.99
CA ASN A 5 -5.57 5.37 -9.22
C ASN A 5 -6.37 5.48 -7.93
N ILE A 6 -5.81 5.08 -6.77
CA ILE A 6 -6.46 5.22 -5.47
C ILE A 6 -6.59 6.70 -5.07
N ALA A 7 -5.55 7.50 -5.27
CA ALA A 7 -5.61 8.94 -4.99
C ALA A 7 -6.63 9.65 -5.90
N ARG A 8 -6.71 9.26 -7.18
CA ARG A 8 -7.73 9.76 -8.11
C ARG A 8 -9.15 9.37 -7.69
N LEU A 9 -9.36 8.11 -7.29
CA LEU A 9 -10.66 7.65 -6.78
C LEU A 9 -11.07 8.43 -5.53
N GLN A 10 -10.13 8.69 -4.60
CA GLN A 10 -10.41 9.49 -3.42
C GLN A 10 -10.87 10.92 -3.77
N GLN A 11 -10.27 11.55 -4.79
CA GLN A 11 -10.68 12.89 -5.25
C GLN A 11 -12.07 12.90 -5.88
N LEU A 12 -12.44 11.82 -6.57
CA LEU A 12 -13.74 11.66 -7.25
C LEU A 12 -14.82 11.15 -6.30
N TYR A 13 -14.46 10.54 -5.17
CA TYR A 13 -15.45 9.98 -4.24
C TYR A 13 -16.21 11.11 -3.54
N PRO A 14 -17.54 11.01 -3.43
CA PRO A 14 -18.36 12.02 -2.77
C PRO A 14 -17.96 12.24 -1.32
N ASP A 15 -17.88 13.50 -0.88
CA ASP A 15 -17.52 13.86 0.48
C ASP A 15 -18.30 15.06 0.98
N SER A 16 -19.19 14.83 1.95
CA SER A 16 -20.06 15.86 2.53
C SER A 16 -19.32 16.94 3.32
N ARG A 17 -18.02 16.76 3.58
CA ARG A 17 -17.18 17.81 4.15
C ARG A 17 -16.78 18.85 3.10
N ARG A 18 -16.82 18.47 1.81
CA ARG A 18 -16.51 19.35 0.67
C ARG A 18 -17.79 19.89 0.04
N ASP A 19 -18.77 19.03 -0.22
CA ASP A 19 -19.97 19.35 -0.98
C ASP A 19 -21.24 19.07 -0.19
N ALA A 20 -22.28 19.90 -0.39
CA ALA A 20 -23.60 19.62 0.18
C ALA A 20 -24.27 18.45 -0.54
N MET A 21 -24.64 17.42 0.20
CA MET A 21 -25.20 16.18 -0.33
C MET A 21 -26.54 15.83 0.30
N ALA A 22 -27.36 15.09 -0.44
CA ALA A 22 -28.66 14.59 0.04
C ALA A 22 -28.49 13.53 1.15
N ALA A 23 -27.43 12.73 1.08
CA ALA A 23 -27.05 11.75 2.09
C ALA A 23 -25.57 11.96 2.50
N PRO A 24 -25.20 11.71 3.77
CA PRO A 24 -23.83 11.93 4.21
C PRO A 24 -22.89 10.90 3.57
N SER A 25 -21.78 11.40 3.05
CA SER A 25 -20.71 10.58 2.48
C SER A 25 -19.37 11.13 2.93
N LEU A 26 -18.38 10.24 3.10
CA LEU A 26 -17.02 10.58 3.51
C LEU A 26 -16.02 9.82 2.67
N SER A 27 -14.91 10.48 2.33
CA SER A 27 -13.72 9.81 1.79
C SER A 27 -12.55 9.95 2.76
N ILE A 28 -11.87 8.84 3.05
CA ILE A 28 -10.68 8.82 3.91
C ILE A 28 -9.55 8.25 3.07
N TYR A 29 -8.46 9.01 2.95
CA TYR A 29 -7.24 8.57 2.29
C TYR A 29 -6.22 8.15 3.33
N VAL A 30 -5.62 6.97 3.12
CA VAL A 30 -4.51 6.47 3.92
C VAL A 30 -3.31 6.37 2.99
N GLU A 31 -2.24 7.07 3.35
CA GLU A 31 -1.03 7.09 2.52
C GLU A 31 -0.43 5.69 2.37
N GLY A 32 0.39 5.52 1.34
CA GLY A 32 1.08 4.28 1.03
C GLY A 32 1.88 3.71 2.20
N VAL A 33 2.05 2.40 2.20
CA VAL A 33 2.92 1.71 3.16
C VAL A 33 4.37 2.09 2.88
N GLY A 34 5.11 2.47 3.93
CA GLY A 34 6.47 2.98 3.84
C GLY A 34 6.57 4.50 3.81
N THR A 35 5.46 5.23 3.66
CA THR A 35 5.44 6.69 3.68
C THR A 35 4.85 7.24 4.98
N ARG A 36 5.33 8.41 5.40
CA ARG A 36 4.78 9.21 6.51
C ARG A 36 4.52 10.62 6.03
N ASP A 37 3.48 11.26 6.57
CA ASP A 37 3.25 12.68 6.36
C ASP A 37 4.44 13.47 6.92
N ASP A 38 5.00 14.37 6.12
CA ASP A 38 6.07 15.30 6.50
C ASP A 38 7.36 14.67 7.07
N ALA A 39 7.64 13.39 6.77
CA ALA A 39 8.85 12.69 7.18
C ALA A 39 9.49 11.94 6.02
N ASP A 40 10.81 11.68 6.14
CA ASP A 40 11.51 10.80 5.21
C ASP A 40 10.89 9.39 5.20
N ASP A 41 10.91 8.75 4.05
CA ASP A 41 10.38 7.39 3.89
C ASP A 41 11.09 6.42 4.84
N ASP A 42 10.30 5.61 5.53
CA ASP A 42 10.82 4.53 6.38
C ASP A 42 11.29 3.37 5.48
N LEU A 43 12.60 3.25 5.31
CA LEU A 43 13.23 2.22 4.49
C LEU A 43 12.83 0.81 4.92
N ILE A 44 12.63 0.57 6.22
CA ILE A 44 12.19 -0.73 6.75
C ILE A 44 10.73 -0.97 6.38
N GLY A 45 9.85 0.00 6.61
CA GLY A 45 8.45 -0.07 6.20
C GLY A 45 8.29 -0.17 4.69
N LEU A 46 9.14 0.52 3.92
CA LEU A 46 9.13 0.47 2.46
C LEU A 46 9.58 -0.91 1.94
N ALA A 47 10.65 -1.48 2.51
CA ALA A 47 11.23 -2.75 2.06
C ALA A 47 10.43 -3.97 2.55
N PHE A 48 9.94 -3.96 3.81
CA PHE A 48 9.35 -5.12 4.46
C PHE A 48 7.85 -4.97 4.76
N GLY A 49 7.29 -3.78 4.66
CA GLY A 49 5.88 -3.51 4.98
C GLY A 49 5.56 -3.64 6.49
N ILE A 50 6.55 -3.51 7.34
CA ILE A 50 6.47 -3.60 8.81
C ILE A 50 6.88 -2.30 9.49
N GLY A 51 6.80 -2.25 10.82
CA GLY A 51 7.12 -1.05 11.59
C GLY A 51 5.98 -0.04 11.62
N ALA A 52 6.26 1.20 12.01
CA ALA A 52 5.24 2.25 12.16
C ALA A 52 4.54 2.66 10.85
N SER A 53 5.20 2.47 9.70
CA SER A 53 4.66 2.70 8.35
C SER A 53 4.19 1.41 7.67
N GLY A 54 4.25 0.25 8.34
CA GLY A 54 3.82 -1.05 7.83
C GLY A 54 2.29 -1.17 7.64
N VAL A 55 1.86 -2.26 6.99
CA VAL A 55 0.43 -2.49 6.67
C VAL A 55 -0.45 -2.43 7.92
N ARG A 56 -0.09 -3.15 8.98
CA ARG A 56 -0.87 -3.18 10.24
C ARG A 56 -0.95 -1.82 10.92
N ALA A 57 0.14 -1.05 10.92
CA ALA A 57 0.16 0.30 11.48
C ALA A 57 -0.80 1.24 10.72
N LYS A 58 -0.81 1.16 9.39
CA LYS A 58 -1.75 1.94 8.55
C LYS A 58 -3.21 1.52 8.80
N VAL A 59 -3.49 0.23 8.97
CA VAL A 59 -4.82 -0.28 9.32
C VAL A 59 -5.28 0.25 10.69
N GLN A 60 -4.42 0.17 11.70
CA GLN A 60 -4.70 0.72 13.03
C GLN A 60 -4.98 2.22 12.97
N ARG A 61 -4.11 2.98 12.29
CA ARG A 61 -4.30 4.42 12.08
C ARG A 61 -5.62 4.73 11.37
N ALA A 62 -5.97 3.97 10.32
CA ALA A 62 -7.23 4.16 9.60
C ALA A 62 -8.45 4.02 10.52
N LEU A 63 -8.50 2.95 11.31
CA LEU A 63 -9.67 2.63 12.13
C LEU A 63 -9.74 3.42 13.45
N GLN A 64 -8.59 3.71 14.07
CA GLN A 64 -8.55 4.31 15.41
C GLN A 64 -8.36 5.82 15.40
N VAL A 65 -7.81 6.39 14.32
CA VAL A 65 -7.51 7.83 14.23
C VAL A 65 -8.29 8.49 13.09
N LEU A 66 -8.08 8.02 11.86
CA LEU A 66 -8.63 8.73 10.69
C LEU A 66 -10.15 8.60 10.58
N LEU A 67 -10.71 7.42 10.86
CA LEU A 67 -12.17 7.22 10.83
C LEU A 67 -12.88 8.05 11.90
N PRO A 68 -12.50 8.05 13.19
CA PRO A 68 -13.10 8.94 14.19
C PRO A 68 -12.98 10.42 13.83
N ALA A 69 -11.81 10.87 13.38
CA ALA A 69 -11.58 12.27 13.00
C ALA A 69 -12.45 12.70 11.81
N ALA A 70 -12.58 11.82 10.79
CA ALA A 70 -13.44 12.10 9.64
C ALA A 70 -14.92 12.19 10.03
N LEU A 71 -15.39 11.31 10.91
CA LEU A 71 -16.77 11.33 11.43
C LEU A 71 -17.02 12.60 12.27
N SER A 72 -16.08 13.03 13.11
CA SER A 72 -16.17 14.30 13.85
C SER A 72 -16.22 15.50 12.90
N GLY A 73 -15.43 15.49 11.82
CA GLY A 73 -15.51 16.51 10.78
C GLY A 73 -16.86 16.54 10.04
N LEU A 74 -17.50 15.37 9.89
CA LEU A 74 -18.84 15.30 9.32
C LEU A 74 -19.89 15.89 10.26
N SER A 75 -19.82 15.64 11.56
CA SER A 75 -20.82 16.09 12.54
C SER A 75 -21.00 17.60 12.55
N ALA A 76 -19.95 18.36 12.22
CA ALA A 76 -20.03 19.82 12.09
C ALA A 76 -20.96 20.29 10.95
N ARG A 77 -21.23 19.44 9.97
CA ARG A 77 -22.02 19.77 8.78
C ARG A 77 -23.30 18.94 8.63
N TRP A 78 -23.41 17.83 9.34
CA TRP A 78 -24.52 16.91 9.25
C TRP A 78 -25.24 16.77 10.58
N GLN A 79 -26.43 17.34 10.69
CA GLN A 79 -27.20 17.39 11.93
C GLN A 79 -28.39 16.40 11.96
N ARG A 80 -28.67 15.73 10.83
CA ARG A 80 -29.79 14.78 10.76
C ARG A 80 -29.37 13.41 11.30
N PRO A 81 -30.25 12.66 11.98
CA PRO A 81 -29.95 11.34 12.48
C PRO A 81 -29.60 10.36 11.35
N LEU A 82 -28.60 9.52 11.58
CA LEU A 82 -28.18 8.46 10.66
C LEU A 82 -29.03 7.20 10.87
N HIS A 83 -29.41 6.56 9.78
CA HIS A 83 -30.16 5.31 9.79
C HIS A 83 -29.28 4.07 9.72
N GLY A 84 -28.07 4.19 9.21
CA GLY A 84 -27.13 3.08 9.05
C GLY A 84 -25.76 3.56 8.58
N VAL A 85 -24.88 2.57 8.36
CA VAL A 85 -23.53 2.75 7.84
C VAL A 85 -23.31 1.78 6.69
N GLN A 86 -22.66 2.23 5.65
CA GLN A 86 -22.20 1.44 4.52
C GLN A 86 -20.82 1.93 4.10
N LEU A 87 -19.93 1.02 3.70
CA LEU A 87 -18.52 1.33 3.41
C LEU A 87 -18.10 0.75 2.06
N ASP A 88 -17.22 1.48 1.39
CA ASP A 88 -16.43 1.00 0.27
C ASP A 88 -14.95 1.05 0.65
N LEU A 89 -14.19 0.07 0.24
CA LEU A 89 -12.73 0.01 0.46
C LEU A 89 -12.03 -0.08 -0.89
N PHE A 90 -10.98 0.72 -1.05
CA PHE A 90 -10.10 0.66 -2.22
C PHE A 90 -8.66 0.60 -1.77
N GLY A 91 -7.86 -0.19 -2.47
CA GLY A 91 -6.44 -0.30 -2.15
C GLY A 91 -5.60 -0.75 -3.35
N TYR A 92 -4.34 -0.32 -3.38
CA TYR A 92 -3.35 -0.72 -4.38
C TYR A 92 -2.14 -1.33 -3.69
N SER A 93 -1.62 -2.44 -4.22
CA SER A 93 -0.40 -3.09 -3.71
C SER A 93 -0.55 -3.46 -2.23
N ARG A 94 0.35 -3.03 -1.36
CA ARG A 94 0.26 -3.17 0.11
C ARG A 94 -0.95 -2.41 0.68
N GLY A 95 -1.44 -1.37 0.01
CA GLY A 95 -2.71 -0.72 0.34
C GLY A 95 -3.91 -1.62 0.09
N ALA A 96 -3.87 -2.50 -0.92
CA ALA A 96 -4.88 -3.53 -1.14
C ALA A 96 -4.85 -4.59 -0.03
N ALA A 97 -3.66 -4.97 0.45
CA ALA A 97 -3.52 -5.82 1.64
C ALA A 97 -4.12 -5.15 2.89
N ALA A 98 -3.89 -3.85 3.09
CA ALA A 98 -4.50 -3.08 4.17
C ALA A 98 -6.03 -3.04 4.07
N ALA A 99 -6.59 -2.83 2.88
CA ALA A 99 -8.03 -2.85 2.65
C ALA A 99 -8.65 -4.22 3.01
N ARG A 100 -7.97 -5.32 2.70
CA ARG A 100 -8.41 -6.68 3.09
C ARG A 100 -8.37 -6.89 4.60
N ASP A 101 -7.33 -6.42 5.26
CA ASP A 101 -7.22 -6.50 6.74
C ASP A 101 -8.30 -5.63 7.42
N ILE A 102 -8.54 -4.41 6.94
CA ILE A 102 -9.65 -3.56 7.40
C ILE A 102 -10.98 -4.28 7.24
N ALA A 103 -11.24 -4.89 6.08
CA ALA A 103 -12.46 -5.64 5.83
C ALA A 103 -12.68 -6.75 6.86
N ASN A 104 -11.64 -7.52 7.15
CA ASN A 104 -11.71 -8.59 8.16
C ASN A 104 -11.96 -8.05 9.57
N GLN A 105 -11.34 -6.93 9.96
CA GLN A 105 -11.57 -6.33 11.26
C GLN A 105 -12.98 -5.77 11.42
N LEU A 106 -13.54 -5.16 10.37
CA LEU A 106 -14.88 -4.60 10.39
C LEU A 106 -16.00 -5.66 10.46
N GLN A 107 -15.72 -6.91 10.10
CA GLN A 107 -16.68 -8.01 10.29
C GLN A 107 -17.08 -8.22 11.75
N GLY A 108 -16.18 -7.94 12.69
CA GLY A 108 -16.45 -8.02 14.12
C GLY A 108 -17.21 -6.82 14.71
N TRP A 109 -17.56 -5.84 13.89
CA TRP A 109 -18.24 -4.62 14.35
C TRP A 109 -19.75 -4.75 14.23
N ASP A 110 -20.42 -4.83 15.37
CA ASP A 110 -21.87 -4.86 15.46
C ASP A 110 -22.50 -3.44 15.42
N GLY A 111 -23.82 -3.40 15.45
CA GLY A 111 -24.58 -2.14 15.46
C GLY A 111 -24.32 -1.28 16.69
N VAL A 112 -23.99 -1.90 17.82
CA VAL A 112 -23.69 -1.20 19.09
C VAL A 112 -22.37 -0.45 18.95
N ARG A 113 -21.33 -1.13 18.46
CA ARG A 113 -20.01 -0.53 18.24
C ARG A 113 -20.07 0.62 17.22
N TRP A 114 -20.79 0.46 16.13
CA TRP A 114 -21.00 1.52 15.15
C TRP A 114 -21.72 2.72 15.76
N ARG A 115 -22.80 2.48 16.50
CA ARG A 115 -23.54 3.56 17.17
C ARG A 115 -22.66 4.32 18.16
N GLN A 116 -21.89 3.63 18.98
CA GLN A 116 -20.95 4.25 19.94
C GLN A 116 -19.92 5.13 19.24
N LEU A 117 -19.33 4.63 18.14
CA LEU A 117 -18.35 5.41 17.36
C LEU A 117 -18.98 6.68 16.76
N LEU A 118 -20.17 6.59 16.19
CA LEU A 118 -20.87 7.73 15.59
C LEU A 118 -21.25 8.77 16.65
N GLN A 119 -21.78 8.32 17.80
CA GLN A 119 -22.13 9.19 18.91
C GLN A 119 -20.92 9.88 19.52
N ALA A 120 -19.81 9.15 19.68
CA ALA A 120 -18.55 9.74 20.15
C ALA A 120 -17.99 10.80 19.19
N ALA A 121 -18.29 10.68 17.90
CA ALA A 121 -17.95 11.68 16.87
C ALA A 121 -18.97 12.84 16.79
N GLY A 122 -20.01 12.88 17.65
CA GLY A 122 -21.03 13.92 17.65
C GLY A 122 -22.16 13.72 16.63
N LEU A 123 -22.28 12.53 16.04
CA LEU A 123 -23.34 12.18 15.10
C LEU A 123 -24.51 11.49 15.81
N SER A 124 -25.74 11.91 15.51
CA SER A 124 -26.94 11.25 16.02
C SER A 124 -27.35 10.06 15.17
N CYS A 125 -27.96 9.06 15.82
CA CYS A 125 -28.49 7.87 15.16
C CYS A 125 -30.00 7.75 15.45
N THR A 126 -30.76 7.23 14.49
CA THR A 126 -32.17 6.89 14.71
C THR A 126 -32.33 5.74 15.71
N ALA A 127 -33.50 5.59 16.31
CA ALA A 127 -33.83 4.45 17.18
C ALA A 127 -33.55 3.11 16.47
N ASN A 128 -33.93 3.01 15.20
CA ASN A 128 -33.77 1.83 14.36
C ASN A 128 -32.46 1.81 13.56
N PHE A 129 -31.43 2.51 14.05
CA PHE A 129 -30.13 2.47 13.39
C PHE A 129 -29.58 1.05 13.29
N ALA A 130 -29.23 0.64 12.09
CA ALA A 130 -28.54 -0.62 11.82
C ALA A 130 -27.50 -0.44 10.70
N PRO A 131 -26.27 -0.97 10.84
CA PRO A 131 -25.35 -1.04 9.72
C PRO A 131 -25.94 -1.95 8.63
N SER A 132 -25.57 -1.71 7.38
CA SER A 132 -25.92 -2.63 6.28
C SER A 132 -25.34 -4.03 6.55
N THR A 133 -25.98 -5.07 6.01
CA THR A 133 -25.48 -6.43 6.08
C THR A 133 -25.26 -6.98 4.67
N PRO A 134 -24.00 -7.18 4.25
CA PRO A 134 -22.75 -6.76 4.91
C PRO A 134 -22.59 -5.24 4.95
N VAL A 135 -21.84 -4.73 5.93
CA VAL A 135 -21.54 -3.29 6.03
C VAL A 135 -20.69 -2.80 4.85
N LEU A 136 -19.87 -3.68 4.32
CA LEU A 136 -19.07 -3.42 3.13
C LEU A 136 -19.92 -3.62 1.88
N ARG A 137 -20.08 -2.54 1.10
CA ARG A 137 -20.75 -2.57 -0.19
C ARG A 137 -19.80 -3.02 -1.30
N PHE A 138 -18.60 -2.44 -1.33
CA PHE A 138 -17.63 -2.69 -2.38
C PHE A 138 -16.20 -2.79 -1.81
N ILE A 139 -15.44 -3.75 -2.32
CA ILE A 139 -13.99 -3.84 -2.09
C ILE A 139 -13.31 -3.87 -3.47
N GLY A 140 -12.61 -2.79 -3.81
CA GLY A 140 -11.86 -2.64 -5.06
C GLY A 140 -10.36 -2.76 -4.81
N LEU A 141 -9.76 -3.80 -5.33
CA LEU A 141 -8.34 -4.12 -5.11
C LEU A 141 -7.57 -3.96 -6.41
N PHE A 142 -6.43 -3.32 -6.34
CA PHE A 142 -5.52 -3.10 -7.45
C PHE A 142 -4.23 -3.85 -7.14
N ASP A 143 -4.06 -5.00 -7.77
CA ASP A 143 -2.87 -5.84 -7.76
C ASP A 143 -2.27 -6.04 -6.36
N THR A 144 -2.97 -6.78 -5.50
CA THR A 144 -2.58 -6.99 -4.10
C THR A 144 -1.22 -7.67 -4.00
N VAL A 145 -0.26 -6.99 -3.40
CA VAL A 145 1.07 -7.53 -3.09
C VAL A 145 1.31 -7.45 -1.59
N VAL A 146 1.87 -8.53 -1.04
CA VAL A 146 2.31 -8.59 0.35
C VAL A 146 3.80 -8.88 0.37
N ALA A 147 4.59 -7.85 0.55
CA ALA A 147 6.01 -8.03 0.88
C ALA A 147 6.11 -8.39 2.38
N VAL A 148 6.07 -9.68 2.70
CA VAL A 148 6.21 -10.14 4.08
C VAL A 148 7.50 -10.94 4.17
N ASN A 149 8.61 -10.26 4.42
CA ASN A 149 9.85 -10.92 4.79
C ASN A 149 10.17 -10.53 6.24
N GLY A 150 9.88 -11.43 7.20
CA GLY A 150 10.48 -11.41 8.53
C GLY A 150 9.71 -10.75 9.68
N GLY A 151 8.44 -10.34 9.51
CA GLY A 151 7.61 -9.89 10.63
C GLY A 151 7.05 -11.02 11.48
N ARG A 152 6.73 -10.75 12.76
CA ARG A 152 6.00 -11.68 13.61
C ARG A 152 4.62 -11.96 13.01
N ALA A 153 4.06 -13.17 13.24
CA ALA A 153 2.74 -13.54 12.71
C ALA A 153 1.63 -12.54 13.08
N GLU A 154 1.74 -11.92 14.26
CA GLU A 154 0.81 -10.91 14.78
C GLU A 154 0.88 -9.57 14.01
N GLU A 155 1.98 -9.31 13.30
CA GLU A 155 2.19 -8.10 12.50
C GLU A 155 1.73 -8.28 11.06
N GLN A 156 1.36 -9.50 10.66
CA GLN A 156 0.91 -9.78 9.31
C GLN A 156 -0.56 -9.39 9.12
N PRO A 157 -0.91 -8.79 7.96
CA PRO A 157 -2.29 -8.46 7.65
C PRO A 157 -3.11 -9.72 7.39
N GLN A 158 -4.39 -9.69 7.75
CA GLN A 158 -5.35 -10.75 7.44
C GLN A 158 -5.86 -10.56 6.01
N LEU A 159 -5.42 -11.44 5.10
CA LEU A 159 -5.67 -11.29 3.66
C LEU A 159 -6.82 -12.13 3.13
N ALA A 160 -7.14 -13.25 3.79
CA ALA A 160 -8.22 -14.13 3.36
C ALA A 160 -9.58 -13.45 3.58
N LEU A 161 -10.31 -13.23 2.48
CA LEU A 161 -11.65 -12.68 2.54
C LEU A 161 -12.68 -13.82 2.52
N ARG A 162 -13.62 -13.81 3.46
CA ARG A 162 -14.69 -14.80 3.52
C ARG A 162 -15.79 -14.45 2.49
N SER A 163 -16.45 -15.47 1.93
CA SER A 163 -17.63 -15.26 1.13
C SER A 163 -18.68 -14.45 1.90
N GLY A 164 -19.30 -13.46 1.25
CA GLY A 164 -20.29 -12.57 1.87
C GLY A 164 -19.70 -11.44 2.72
N ILE A 165 -18.37 -11.24 2.74
CA ILE A 165 -17.72 -10.13 3.47
C ILE A 165 -18.17 -8.76 2.95
N ALA A 166 -18.41 -8.64 1.65
CA ALA A 166 -18.94 -7.47 0.97
C ALA A 166 -19.97 -7.90 -0.08
N ARG A 167 -20.76 -6.94 -0.57
CA ARG A 167 -21.68 -7.22 -1.70
C ARG A 167 -20.91 -7.51 -2.99
N HIS A 168 -19.83 -6.76 -3.21
CA HIS A 168 -18.97 -6.93 -4.37
C HIS A 168 -17.50 -6.86 -3.95
N VAL A 169 -16.70 -7.80 -4.44
CA VAL A 169 -15.23 -7.78 -4.32
C VAL A 169 -14.67 -7.98 -5.72
N VAL A 170 -13.86 -7.04 -6.17
CA VAL A 170 -13.21 -7.07 -7.48
C VAL A 170 -11.73 -6.77 -7.32
N GLN A 171 -10.88 -7.56 -7.91
CA GLN A 171 -9.45 -7.31 -7.99
C GLN A 171 -9.02 -7.15 -9.45
N LEU A 172 -8.38 -6.04 -9.76
CA LEU A 172 -7.64 -5.83 -11.01
C LEU A 172 -6.22 -6.31 -10.81
N THR A 173 -5.71 -7.15 -11.71
CA THR A 173 -4.38 -7.77 -11.58
C THR A 173 -3.50 -7.45 -12.77
N ALA A 174 -2.19 -7.37 -12.55
CA ALA A 174 -1.18 -7.17 -13.59
C ALA A 174 -0.88 -8.49 -14.29
N ARG A 175 -1.18 -8.56 -15.59
CA ARG A 175 -0.94 -9.78 -16.37
C ARG A 175 0.55 -10.04 -16.64
N ASP A 176 1.32 -8.96 -16.78
CA ASP A 176 2.69 -9.01 -17.29
C ASP A 176 3.73 -8.71 -16.18
N GLU A 177 3.36 -8.83 -14.90
CA GLU A 177 4.27 -8.66 -13.77
C GLU A 177 5.02 -9.99 -13.48
N HIS A 178 6.34 -9.95 -13.56
CA HIS A 178 7.20 -11.12 -13.39
C HIS A 178 8.22 -10.98 -12.26
N ARG A 179 8.22 -9.82 -11.56
CA ARG A 179 9.15 -9.59 -10.46
C ARG A 179 8.76 -10.42 -9.23
N GLN A 180 9.69 -11.20 -8.70
CA GLN A 180 9.44 -12.11 -7.58
C GLN A 180 8.87 -11.42 -6.32
N HIS A 181 9.28 -10.18 -6.06
CA HIS A 181 8.82 -9.41 -4.89
C HIS A 181 7.44 -8.78 -5.07
N TYR A 182 6.82 -8.91 -6.25
CA TYR A 182 5.49 -8.42 -6.57
C TYR A 182 4.50 -9.56 -6.81
N ALA A 183 4.73 -10.71 -6.14
CA ALA A 183 3.84 -11.85 -6.26
C ALA A 183 2.41 -11.47 -5.85
N LEU A 184 1.48 -11.71 -6.78
CA LEU A 184 0.07 -11.43 -6.59
C LEU A 184 -0.50 -12.29 -5.45
N THR A 185 -1.27 -11.64 -4.57
CA THR A 185 -2.12 -12.34 -3.62
C THR A 185 -3.56 -12.36 -4.14
N SER A 186 -3.97 -13.50 -4.71
CA SER A 186 -5.29 -13.68 -5.32
C SER A 186 -6.45 -13.54 -4.34
N VAL A 187 -7.63 -13.17 -4.85
CA VAL A 187 -8.94 -13.26 -4.19
C VAL A 187 -9.84 -14.31 -4.84
N ALA A 188 -9.48 -14.83 -5.99
CA ALA A 188 -10.24 -15.87 -6.70
C ALA A 188 -9.85 -17.29 -6.23
N PRO A 189 -10.81 -18.24 -6.14
CA PRO A 189 -12.22 -18.01 -5.91
C PRO A 189 -12.48 -17.55 -4.48
N PRO A 190 -13.63 -17.00 -4.08
CA PRO A 190 -14.88 -16.93 -4.84
C PRO A 190 -15.11 -15.57 -5.52
N PHE A 191 -14.14 -14.64 -5.43
CA PHE A 191 -14.33 -13.28 -5.90
C PHE A 191 -13.80 -13.07 -7.33
N THR A 192 -14.17 -11.95 -7.94
CA THR A 192 -13.80 -11.62 -9.32
C THR A 192 -12.39 -11.07 -9.38
N GLU A 193 -11.57 -11.67 -10.27
CA GLU A 193 -10.29 -11.12 -10.70
C GLU A 193 -10.33 -10.81 -12.20
N ILE A 194 -9.79 -9.65 -12.58
CA ILE A 194 -9.69 -9.20 -13.96
C ILE A 194 -8.24 -8.89 -14.26
N ALA A 195 -7.61 -9.74 -15.06
CA ALA A 195 -6.23 -9.52 -15.51
C ALA A 195 -6.19 -8.46 -16.62
N LEU A 196 -5.45 -7.40 -16.38
CA LEU A 196 -5.24 -6.31 -17.32
C LEU A 196 -3.81 -6.36 -17.89
N PRO A 197 -3.61 -5.92 -19.13
CA PRO A 197 -2.28 -5.79 -19.71
C PRO A 197 -1.40 -4.84 -18.88
N GLY A 198 -0.12 -5.15 -18.79
CA GLY A 198 0.88 -4.35 -18.10
C GLY A 198 1.35 -4.93 -16.79
N VAL A 199 2.27 -4.21 -16.16
CA VAL A 199 2.90 -4.60 -14.89
C VAL A 199 2.20 -3.92 -13.71
N HIS A 200 2.62 -4.24 -12.49
CA HIS A 200 2.08 -3.72 -11.23
C HIS A 200 1.80 -2.21 -11.23
N ALA A 201 2.76 -1.45 -11.71
CA ALA A 201 2.67 0.00 -11.79
C ALA A 201 1.59 0.51 -12.76
N ASN A 202 1.30 -0.24 -13.85
CA ASN A 202 0.24 0.13 -14.77
C ASN A 202 -1.14 -0.02 -14.11
N ILE A 203 -1.30 -1.02 -13.24
CA ILE A 203 -2.55 -1.24 -12.50
C ILE A 203 -2.74 -0.19 -11.41
N GLY A 204 -1.67 0.18 -10.71
CA GLY A 204 -1.73 1.19 -9.64
C GLY A 204 -1.83 2.63 -10.13
N GLY A 205 -1.36 2.90 -11.32
CA GLY A 205 -1.19 4.27 -11.82
C GLY A 205 -0.04 5.01 -11.10
N GLY A 206 0.02 6.32 -11.29
CA GLY A 206 1.05 7.16 -10.66
C GLY A 206 2.24 7.44 -11.55
N TYR A 207 2.27 6.88 -12.74
CA TYR A 207 3.31 7.13 -13.76
C TYR A 207 2.79 8.07 -14.84
N ASN A 208 3.67 8.89 -15.39
CA ASN A 208 3.39 9.69 -16.57
C ASN A 208 3.41 8.80 -17.82
N GLN A 209 2.68 9.17 -18.87
CA GLN A 209 2.62 8.40 -20.13
C GLN A 209 4.01 8.19 -20.80
N LEU A 210 4.97 9.06 -20.48
CA LEU A 210 6.33 9.05 -21.01
C LEU A 210 7.38 8.65 -19.94
N ASP A 211 6.94 8.18 -18.77
CA ASP A 211 7.85 7.76 -17.72
C ASP A 211 8.37 6.36 -18.07
N GLU A 212 9.43 6.34 -18.82
CA GLU A 212 10.25 5.15 -18.94
C GLU A 212 10.99 5.01 -17.60
N GLY A 213 10.54 4.09 -16.75
CA GLY A 213 11.23 3.79 -15.51
C GLY A 213 12.74 3.57 -15.70
N PRO A 214 13.51 3.47 -14.60
CA PRO A 214 14.96 3.30 -14.68
C PRO A 214 15.32 2.16 -15.64
N LYS A 215 16.11 2.45 -16.66
CA LYS A 215 16.63 1.44 -17.61
C LYS A 215 17.98 0.94 -17.11
N LEU A 216 18.15 -0.38 -17.16
CA LEU A 216 19.44 -0.99 -16.88
C LEU A 216 20.42 -0.68 -18.03
N LEU A 217 21.35 0.23 -17.81
CA LEU A 217 22.31 0.68 -18.81
C LEU A 217 23.51 -0.24 -18.94
N SER A 218 23.90 -0.93 -17.85
CA SER A 218 25.02 -1.88 -17.83
C SER A 218 24.60 -3.19 -17.17
N ARG A 219 25.22 -4.31 -17.61
CA ARG A 219 24.96 -5.62 -17.01
C ARG A 219 25.41 -5.64 -15.55
N PRO A 220 24.61 -6.22 -14.63
CA PRO A 220 25.01 -6.35 -13.24
C PRO A 220 26.34 -7.12 -13.11
N ARG A 221 27.26 -6.56 -12.33
CA ARG A 221 28.51 -7.24 -11.96
C ARG A 221 28.35 -7.91 -10.61
N ARG A 222 28.93 -9.09 -10.45
CA ARG A 222 28.90 -9.84 -9.20
C ARG A 222 30.32 -9.96 -8.65
N GLN A 223 30.46 -9.68 -7.35
CA GLN A 223 31.69 -9.94 -6.63
C GLN A 223 31.40 -10.77 -5.38
N LEU A 224 32.13 -11.87 -5.22
CA LEU A 224 32.03 -12.71 -4.04
C LEU A 224 32.84 -12.06 -2.92
N LEU A 225 32.18 -11.67 -1.84
CA LEU A 225 32.84 -11.26 -0.61
C LEU A 225 32.95 -12.47 0.32
N ARG A 226 34.12 -12.69 0.93
CA ARG A 226 34.31 -13.76 1.90
C ARG A 226 33.40 -13.54 3.10
N ARG A 227 32.68 -14.57 3.50
CA ARG A 227 31.81 -14.55 4.66
C ARG A 227 32.67 -14.37 5.91
N PRO A 228 32.38 -13.40 6.80
CA PRO A 228 32.95 -13.38 8.14
C PRO A 228 32.51 -14.63 8.91
N ALA A 229 33.38 -15.21 9.69
CA ALA A 229 33.11 -16.46 10.44
C ALA A 229 32.22 -16.27 11.68
N VAL A 230 31.38 -15.23 11.74
CA VAL A 230 30.61 -14.84 12.93
C VAL A 230 29.12 -15.16 12.75
N ALA A 231 28.50 -15.64 13.81
CA ALA A 231 27.10 -16.06 13.84
C ALA A 231 26.10 -14.92 13.62
N ASP A 232 26.48 -13.68 13.90
CA ASP A 232 25.64 -12.49 13.69
C ASP A 232 26.03 -11.80 12.38
N TYR A 233 25.25 -12.08 11.36
CA TYR A 233 25.43 -11.44 10.07
C TYR A 233 24.96 -10.00 10.10
N GLN A 234 25.87 -9.08 9.88
CA GLN A 234 25.57 -7.69 9.56
C GLN A 234 25.79 -7.45 8.05
N ILE A 235 24.87 -6.69 7.43
CA ILE A 235 25.05 -6.20 6.05
C ILE A 235 26.40 -5.45 6.00
N PRO A 236 27.29 -5.78 5.04
CA PRO A 236 28.56 -5.07 4.93
C PRO A 236 28.35 -3.56 4.87
N PRO A 237 29.09 -2.75 5.58
CA PRO A 237 29.02 -1.30 5.48
C PRO A 237 29.15 -0.86 4.02
N LEU A 238 28.42 0.17 3.61
CA LEU A 238 28.45 0.70 2.24
C LEU A 238 29.89 0.98 1.77
N ALA A 239 30.73 1.50 2.63
CA ALA A 239 32.16 1.73 2.34
C ALA A 239 32.90 0.45 1.92
N MET A 240 32.57 -0.71 2.48
CA MET A 240 33.17 -1.99 2.11
C MET A 240 32.69 -2.46 0.72
N LEU A 241 31.44 -2.19 0.38
CA LEU A 241 30.90 -2.48 -0.95
C LEU A 241 31.49 -1.53 -1.99
N GLN A 242 31.65 -0.26 -1.65
CA GLN A 242 32.27 0.77 -2.50
C GLN A 242 33.75 0.51 -2.78
N ALA A 243 34.45 -0.19 -1.89
CA ALA A 243 35.84 -0.60 -2.10
C ALA A 243 36.03 -1.79 -3.05
N THR A 244 34.94 -2.35 -3.60
CA THR A 244 35.03 -3.50 -4.52
C THR A 244 35.37 -3.09 -5.94
N THR A 245 36.10 -3.94 -6.66
CA THR A 245 36.40 -3.75 -8.09
C THR A 245 35.11 -3.64 -8.92
N ALA A 246 34.12 -4.48 -8.62
CA ALA A 246 32.84 -4.45 -9.31
C ALA A 246 32.13 -3.11 -9.16
N TYR A 247 32.21 -2.46 -8.00
CA TYR A 247 31.66 -1.12 -7.79
C TYR A 247 32.41 -0.07 -8.60
N ALA A 248 33.75 -0.08 -8.54
CA ALA A 248 34.59 0.87 -9.28
C ALA A 248 34.37 0.79 -10.80
N GLU A 249 34.28 -0.42 -11.35
CA GLU A 249 33.98 -0.62 -12.77
C GLU A 249 32.56 -0.16 -13.14
N THR A 250 31.59 -0.35 -12.24
CA THR A 250 30.21 0.10 -12.49
C THR A 250 30.10 1.62 -12.42
N GLN A 251 30.85 2.27 -11.53
CA GLN A 251 30.96 3.74 -11.49
C GLN A 251 31.60 4.30 -12.78
N ALA A 252 32.64 3.66 -13.29
CA ALA A 252 33.24 4.05 -14.56
C ALA A 252 32.28 3.90 -15.75
N ASP A 253 31.43 2.85 -15.73
CA ASP A 253 30.36 2.70 -16.73
C ASP A 253 29.31 3.80 -16.59
N ALA A 254 28.88 4.13 -15.37
CA ALA A 254 27.92 5.20 -15.13
C ALA A 254 28.43 6.55 -15.65
N GLU A 255 29.72 6.85 -15.41
CA GLU A 255 30.34 8.07 -15.91
C GLU A 255 30.39 8.12 -17.44
N ARG A 256 30.74 7.01 -18.10
CA ARG A 256 30.68 6.92 -19.58
C ARG A 256 29.28 7.16 -20.13
N TRP A 257 28.27 6.61 -19.47
CA TRP A 257 26.86 6.83 -19.88
C TRP A 257 26.42 8.28 -19.69
N ARG A 258 26.83 8.95 -18.58
CA ARG A 258 26.56 10.38 -18.36
C ARG A 258 27.11 11.23 -19.49
N GLN A 259 28.36 11.00 -19.86
CA GLN A 259 29.02 11.71 -20.96
C GLN A 259 28.33 11.42 -22.31
N GLN A 260 27.98 10.17 -22.58
CA GLN A 260 27.35 9.74 -23.81
C GLN A 260 25.95 10.30 -24.00
N LEU A 261 25.17 10.40 -22.92
CA LEU A 261 23.78 10.87 -22.93
C LEU A 261 23.67 12.36 -22.63
N GLY A 262 24.72 13.02 -22.16
CA GLY A 262 24.72 14.44 -21.80
C GLY A 262 23.81 14.74 -20.61
N VAL A 263 23.71 13.83 -19.64
CA VAL A 263 22.81 13.92 -18.48
C VAL A 263 23.56 14.16 -17.18
N ASP A 264 22.87 14.71 -16.18
CA ASP A 264 23.42 15.02 -14.87
C ASP A 264 23.64 13.77 -13.98
N GLU A 265 24.45 13.93 -12.91
CA GLU A 265 24.70 12.85 -11.92
C GLU A 265 23.41 12.25 -11.31
N LYS A 266 22.33 13.02 -11.23
CA LYS A 266 21.06 12.58 -10.67
C LYS A 266 20.24 11.67 -11.57
N GLU A 267 20.57 11.59 -12.85
CA GLU A 267 19.82 10.81 -13.84
C GLU A 267 20.40 9.39 -14.04
N ILE A 268 21.67 9.18 -13.71
CA ILE A 268 22.32 7.87 -13.76
C ILE A 268 22.96 7.57 -12.40
N TRP A 269 22.55 6.49 -11.78
CA TRP A 269 23.06 6.06 -10.47
C TRP A 269 23.53 4.60 -10.52
N VAL A 270 24.30 4.22 -9.51
CA VAL A 270 24.78 2.86 -9.30
C VAL A 270 24.09 2.24 -8.11
N ASP A 271 23.31 1.18 -8.38
CA ASP A 271 22.68 0.38 -7.35
C ASP A 271 23.59 -0.74 -6.89
N VAL A 272 23.74 -0.89 -5.58
CA VAL A 272 24.50 -1.97 -4.97
C VAL A 272 23.55 -2.94 -4.30
N TRP A 273 23.55 -4.18 -4.78
CA TRP A 273 22.67 -5.23 -4.31
C TRP A 273 23.45 -6.26 -3.53
N HIS A 274 22.86 -6.77 -2.48
CA HIS A 274 23.42 -7.80 -1.65
C HIS A 274 22.56 -9.07 -1.73
N GLN A 275 23.13 -10.18 -2.20
CA GLN A 275 22.42 -11.45 -2.33
C GLN A 275 23.15 -12.55 -1.55
N TRP A 276 22.40 -13.26 -0.69
CA TRP A 276 22.88 -14.46 0.00
C TRP A 276 22.67 -15.70 -0.84
N GLN A 277 23.70 -16.56 -0.91
CA GLN A 277 23.53 -17.95 -1.24
C GLN A 277 23.79 -18.77 0.03
N GLN A 278 22.77 -19.45 0.55
CA GLN A 278 22.97 -20.56 1.47
C GLN A 278 23.64 -21.69 0.65
N GLN A 279 24.88 -22.02 0.98
CA GLN A 279 25.43 -23.32 0.59
C GLN A 279 24.66 -24.38 1.37
N ARG A 280 23.98 -25.27 0.65
CA ARG A 280 23.42 -26.53 1.16
C ARG A 280 24.54 -27.48 1.48
#